data_38522174dc5967442b82ab601893e8f6
#
_entry.id   38522174dc5967442b82ab601893e8f6
#
_cell.length_a   1.000
_cell.length_b   1.000
_cell.length_c   1.000
_cell.angle_alpha   90.00
_cell.angle_beta   90.00
_cell.angle_gamma   90.00
#
_symmetry.space_group_name_H-M   'P 1'
#
loop_
_entity.id
_entity.type
_entity.pdbx_description
1 polymer ?
#
loop_
_entity_poly.entity_id
_entity_poly.type
_entity_poly.pdbx_seq_one_letter_code
_entity_poly.pdbx_strand_id
1 'polypeptide(L)'
;IRLLARLDRMGLIQMLPNNRVKLLISRQFHWRKQGPIQAFFEKHVQNDFFRCHFDSAGETRIFMTGMLSQHANNDIIKRMEKLAMEFNTLHREDEHLPLEQRFGSSLVLAMRPWEPKIFADVRRKPNTKVFS
;
A
#
# COMPACT_ATOMS: atom_id res chain seq x y z
N ILE A 1 -11.47 12.26 17.50
CA ILE A 1 -11.49 13.70 17.24
C ILE A 1 -10.08 14.26 17.08
N ARG A 2 -9.15 13.89 17.95
CA ARG A 2 -7.75 14.35 17.81
C ARG A 2 -7.13 13.87 16.51
N LEU A 3 -7.45 12.65 16.10
CA LEU A 3 -6.92 12.10 14.87
C LEU A 3 -7.45 12.85 13.65
N LEU A 4 -8.74 13.14 13.62
CA LEU A 4 -9.34 13.88 12.51
C LEU A 4 -8.77 15.29 12.42
N ALA A 5 -8.58 15.97 13.55
CA ALA A 5 -7.98 17.30 13.58
C ALA A 5 -6.54 17.28 13.08
N ARG A 6 -5.81 16.21 13.41
CA ARG A 6 -4.44 16.04 12.94
C ARG A 6 -4.40 15.84 11.43
N LEU A 7 -5.30 15.01 10.89
CA LEU A 7 -5.39 14.78 9.46
C LEU A 7 -5.76 16.06 8.71
N ASP A 8 -6.65 16.86 9.28
CA ASP A 8 -7.02 18.15 8.70
C ASP A 8 -5.82 19.09 8.64
N ARG A 9 -5.05 19.17 9.73
CA ARG A 9 -3.85 20.00 9.77
C ARG A 9 -2.78 19.54 8.79
N MET A 10 -2.74 18.23 8.51
CA MET A 10 -1.78 17.69 7.55
C MET A 10 -2.25 17.86 6.10
N GLY A 11 -3.45 18.38 5.88
CA GLY A 11 -3.98 18.57 4.55
C GLY A 11 -4.46 17.28 3.89
N LEU A 12 -4.67 16.22 4.65
CA LEU A 12 -5.13 14.94 4.12
C LEU A 12 -6.63 14.83 4.03
N ILE A 13 -7.34 15.56 4.89
CA ILE A 13 -8.80 15.56 4.89
C ILE A 13 -9.29 17.00 5.05
N GLN A 14 -10.55 17.21 4.70
CA GLN A 14 -11.26 18.45 4.95
C GLN A 14 -12.47 18.13 5.83
N MET A 15 -12.60 18.85 6.94
CA MET A 15 -13.76 18.71 7.81
C MET A 15 -14.94 19.45 7.19
N LEU A 16 -16.04 18.74 7.02
CA LEU A 16 -17.29 19.29 6.47
C LEU A 16 -18.32 19.40 7.59
N PRO A 17 -19.40 20.17 7.38
CA PRO A 17 -20.50 20.24 8.36
C PRO A 17 -21.05 18.85 8.69
N ASN A 18 -21.64 18.74 9.88
CA ASN A 18 -22.29 17.50 10.36
C ASN A 18 -21.32 16.34 10.56
N ASN A 19 -20.09 16.65 10.98
CA ASN A 19 -19.05 15.64 11.26
C ASN A 19 -18.66 14.79 10.06
N ARG A 20 -18.90 15.29 8.86
CA ARG A 20 -18.46 14.63 7.64
C ARG A 20 -17.02 15.01 7.35
N VAL A 21 -16.30 14.11 6.68
CA VAL A 21 -14.92 14.38 6.27
C VAL A 21 -14.78 14.10 4.78
N LYS A 22 -13.93 14.86 4.14
CA LYS A 22 -13.58 14.67 2.73
C LYS A 22 -12.09 14.40 2.64
N LEU A 23 -11.74 13.32 1.95
CA LEU A 23 -10.34 12.97 1.73
C LEU A 23 -9.79 13.87 0.64
N LEU A 24 -8.70 14.57 0.95
CA LEU A 24 -8.06 15.52 0.02
C LEU A 24 -6.89 14.87 -0.71
N ILE A 25 -7.11 13.65 -1.23
CA ILE A 25 -6.10 12.99 -2.03
C ILE A 25 -6.18 13.55 -3.44
N SER A 26 -5.07 14.07 -3.93
CA SER A 26 -5.00 14.66 -5.25
C SER A 26 -5.34 13.66 -6.35
N ARG A 27 -6.05 14.14 -7.39
CA ARG A 27 -6.32 13.32 -8.57
C ARG A 27 -5.04 12.96 -9.33
N GLN A 28 -4.00 13.78 -9.17
CA GLN A 28 -2.68 13.50 -9.71
C GLN A 28 -1.83 12.87 -8.63
N PHE A 29 -2.18 11.64 -8.31
CA PHE A 29 -1.54 10.91 -7.24
C PHE A 29 -0.14 10.50 -7.66
N HIS A 30 0.85 11.08 -7.00
CA HIS A 30 2.24 10.64 -7.13
C HIS A 30 2.68 10.12 -5.77
N TRP A 31 3.14 8.88 -5.74
CA TRP A 31 3.74 8.34 -4.54
C TRP A 31 5.01 9.12 -4.24
N ARG A 32 4.93 10.04 -3.32
CA ARG A 32 6.13 10.65 -2.80
C ARG A 32 6.66 9.75 -1.71
N LYS A 33 7.89 9.27 -1.89
CA LYS A 33 8.57 8.61 -0.80
C LYS A 33 8.64 9.60 0.35
N GLN A 34 8.20 9.18 1.54
CA GLN A 34 8.18 10.02 2.73
C GLN A 34 7.18 11.18 2.67
N GLY A 35 6.14 11.08 1.82
CA GLY A 35 5.07 12.05 1.83
C GLY A 35 4.19 11.93 3.08
N PRO A 36 3.30 12.92 3.31
CA PRO A 36 2.46 12.94 4.53
C PRO A 36 1.57 11.70 4.66
N ILE A 37 1.01 11.19 3.55
CA ILE A 37 0.15 10.02 3.59
C ILE A 37 0.96 8.79 3.98
N GLN A 38 2.14 8.63 3.40
CA GLN A 38 3.02 7.51 3.70
C GLN A 38 3.45 7.53 5.16
N ALA A 39 3.87 8.68 5.65
CA ALA A 39 4.28 8.83 7.04
C ALA A 39 3.15 8.52 8.00
N PHE A 40 1.94 8.98 7.69
CA PHE A 40 0.76 8.70 8.51
C PHE A 40 0.47 7.21 8.56
N PHE A 41 0.52 6.55 7.40
CA PHE A 41 0.27 5.12 7.30
C PHE A 41 1.26 4.34 8.17
N GLU A 42 2.54 4.60 8.00
CA GLU A 42 3.57 3.88 8.75
C GLU A 42 3.45 4.06 10.26
N LYS A 43 3.12 5.27 10.68
CA LYS A 43 3.10 5.59 12.11
C LYS A 43 1.82 5.13 12.81
N HIS A 44 0.67 5.20 12.13
CA HIS A 44 -0.60 5.06 12.82
C HIS A 44 -1.44 3.86 12.42
N VAL A 45 -1.33 3.38 11.19
CA VAL A 45 -2.29 2.39 10.68
C VAL A 45 -1.67 1.10 10.16
N GLN A 46 -0.37 1.08 9.87
CA GLN A 46 0.26 -0.08 9.24
C GLN A 46 0.07 -1.35 10.08
N ASN A 47 0.31 -1.28 11.37
CA ASN A 47 0.17 -2.45 12.24
C ASN A 47 -1.27 -2.96 12.28
N ASP A 48 -2.22 -2.04 12.32
CA ASP A 48 -3.63 -2.39 12.33
C ASP A 48 -4.04 -3.05 11.02
N PHE A 49 -3.59 -2.48 9.90
CA PHE A 49 -3.90 -3.02 8.57
C PHE A 49 -3.42 -4.46 8.43
N PHE A 50 -2.24 -4.78 8.94
CA PHE A 50 -1.66 -6.12 8.80
C PHE A 50 -2.11 -7.09 9.88
N ARG A 51 -2.99 -6.68 10.78
CA ARG A 51 -3.46 -7.51 11.88
C ARG A 51 -4.66 -8.35 11.46
N CYS A 52 -4.48 -9.16 10.43
CA CYS A 52 -5.49 -10.12 9.99
C CYS A 52 -4.82 -11.18 9.14
N HIS A 53 -5.58 -12.21 8.75
CA HIS A 53 -5.05 -13.30 7.94
C HIS A 53 -5.24 -13.10 6.45
N PHE A 54 -5.98 -12.07 6.05
CA PHE A 54 -6.27 -11.75 4.64
C PHE A 54 -6.89 -12.92 3.87
N ASP A 55 -7.75 -13.67 4.54
CA ASP A 55 -8.38 -14.87 3.96
C ASP A 55 -9.91 -14.75 3.85
N SER A 56 -10.47 -13.61 4.17
CA SER A 56 -11.90 -13.36 4.01
C SER A 56 -12.21 -12.79 2.63
N ALA A 57 -13.48 -12.77 2.27
CA ALA A 57 -13.90 -12.23 0.99
C ALA A 57 -13.48 -10.77 0.85
N GLY A 58 -12.92 -10.41 -0.30
CA GLY A 58 -12.45 -9.06 -0.56
C GLY A 58 -11.05 -8.77 -0.05
N GLU A 59 -10.40 -9.74 0.58
CA GLU A 59 -9.05 -9.58 1.12
C GLU A 59 -8.05 -10.42 0.34
N THR A 60 -6.83 -9.92 0.24
CA THR A 60 -5.74 -10.68 -0.36
C THR A 60 -4.40 -10.16 0.15
N ARG A 61 -3.46 -11.06 0.27
CA ARG A 61 -2.06 -10.71 0.58
C ARG A 61 -1.18 -11.67 -0.20
N ILE A 62 -0.25 -11.10 -0.95
CA ILE A 62 0.65 -11.89 -1.77
C ILE A 62 2.08 -11.55 -1.35
N PHE A 63 2.84 -12.56 -0.99
CA PHE A 63 4.27 -12.43 -0.74
C PHE A 63 5.02 -13.27 -1.74
N MET A 64 5.96 -12.67 -2.45
CA MET A 64 6.82 -13.37 -3.38
C MET A 64 8.25 -12.91 -3.18
N THR A 65 9.18 -13.85 -3.32
CA THR A 65 10.60 -13.53 -3.26
C THR A 65 11.32 -14.26 -4.37
N GLY A 66 12.36 -13.65 -4.90
CA GLY A 66 13.14 -14.23 -5.98
C GLY A 66 14.24 -13.27 -6.39
N MET A 67 15.13 -13.76 -7.23
CA MET A 67 16.23 -12.94 -7.73
C MET A 67 15.82 -12.30 -9.04
N LEU A 68 15.85 -10.98 -9.09
CA LEU A 68 15.48 -10.22 -10.28
C LEU A 68 16.66 -9.35 -10.74
N SER A 69 16.70 -9.09 -12.04
CA SER A 69 17.59 -8.06 -12.56
C SER A 69 17.08 -6.68 -12.14
N GLN A 70 17.94 -5.69 -12.21
CA GLN A 70 17.53 -4.31 -11.94
C GLN A 70 16.41 -3.88 -12.88
N HIS A 71 16.50 -4.27 -14.15
CA HIS A 71 15.45 -3.95 -15.12
C HIS A 71 14.11 -4.55 -14.74
N ALA A 72 14.08 -5.84 -14.39
CA ALA A 72 12.85 -6.51 -14.00
C ALA A 72 12.28 -5.92 -12.72
N ASN A 73 13.14 -5.62 -11.75
CA ASN A 73 12.71 -5.01 -10.50
C ASN A 73 12.04 -3.66 -10.75
N ASN A 74 12.66 -2.83 -11.58
CA ASN A 74 12.11 -1.53 -11.92
C ASN A 74 10.80 -1.64 -12.71
N ASP A 75 10.70 -2.66 -13.56
CA ASP A 75 9.48 -2.89 -14.34
C ASP A 75 8.30 -3.22 -13.42
N ILE A 76 8.53 -4.06 -12.42
CA ILE A 76 7.47 -4.38 -11.44
C ILE A 76 7.06 -3.13 -10.68
N ILE A 77 8.00 -2.30 -10.27
CA ILE A 77 7.67 -1.05 -9.56
C ILE A 77 6.76 -0.16 -10.42
N LYS A 78 7.04 -0.05 -11.70
CA LYS A 78 6.20 0.74 -12.60
C LYS A 78 4.79 0.19 -12.69
N ARG A 79 4.65 -1.13 -12.72
CA ARG A 79 3.34 -1.77 -12.74
C ARG A 79 2.57 -1.56 -11.44
N MET A 80 3.29 -1.53 -10.32
CA MET A 80 2.68 -1.23 -9.02
C MET A 80 2.17 0.20 -8.98
N GLU A 81 2.95 1.15 -9.49
CA GLU A 81 2.53 2.55 -9.56
C GLU A 81 1.28 2.69 -10.44
N LYS A 82 1.24 1.96 -11.55
CA LYS A 82 0.07 1.96 -12.44
C LYS A 82 -1.16 1.40 -11.71
N LEU A 83 -0.98 0.33 -10.95
CA LEU A 83 -2.08 -0.27 -10.20
C LEU A 83 -2.61 0.70 -9.14
N ALA A 84 -1.73 1.43 -8.49
CA ALA A 84 -2.14 2.45 -7.52
C ALA A 84 -3.00 3.53 -8.18
N MET A 85 -2.64 3.94 -9.39
CA MET A 85 -3.43 4.90 -10.16
C MET A 85 -4.78 4.32 -10.57
N GLU A 86 -4.81 3.05 -10.94
CA GLU A 86 -6.07 2.37 -11.27
C GLU A 86 -7.02 2.32 -10.07
N PHE A 87 -6.48 2.06 -8.89
CA PHE A 87 -7.27 2.11 -7.66
C PHE A 87 -7.94 3.48 -7.49
N ASN A 88 -7.18 4.53 -7.69
CA ASN A 88 -7.70 5.89 -7.57
C ASN A 88 -8.78 6.17 -8.61
N THR A 89 -8.60 5.68 -9.83
CA THR A 89 -9.60 5.84 -10.89
C THR A 89 -10.90 5.13 -10.54
N LEU A 90 -10.82 3.89 -10.07
CA LEU A 90 -12.00 3.13 -9.66
C LEU A 90 -12.70 3.79 -8.49
N HIS A 91 -11.94 4.34 -7.55
CA HIS A 91 -12.50 5.07 -6.42
C HIS A 91 -13.35 6.25 -6.89
N ARG A 92 -12.83 7.01 -7.86
CA ARG A 92 -13.57 8.16 -8.40
C ARG A 92 -14.82 7.73 -9.17
N GLU A 93 -14.72 6.64 -9.92
CA GLU A 93 -15.87 6.13 -10.66
C GLU A 93 -17.00 5.71 -9.74
N ASP A 94 -16.65 5.14 -8.58
CA ASP A 94 -17.64 4.64 -7.63
C ASP A 94 -18.20 5.75 -6.73
N GLU A 95 -17.73 6.98 -6.85
CA GLU A 95 -18.23 8.08 -6.03
C GLU A 95 -19.74 8.34 -6.25
N HIS A 96 -20.28 7.92 -7.40
CA HIS A 96 -21.70 8.09 -7.70
C HIS A 96 -22.58 7.09 -6.98
N LEU A 97 -22.03 5.99 -6.49
CA LEU A 97 -22.80 4.95 -5.86
C LEU A 97 -23.26 5.37 -4.47
N PRO A 98 -24.43 4.91 -4.03
CA PRO A 98 -24.86 5.14 -2.65
C PRO A 98 -23.88 4.56 -1.65
N LEU A 99 -23.80 5.14 -0.46
CA LEU A 99 -22.89 4.67 0.57
C LEU A 99 -23.12 3.22 0.95
N GLU A 100 -24.36 2.74 0.85
CA GLU A 100 -24.70 1.36 1.16
C GLU A 100 -24.07 0.36 0.20
N GLN A 101 -23.65 0.83 -0.97
CA GLN A 101 -23.03 0.00 -1.99
C GLN A 101 -21.50 0.15 -2.02
N ARG A 102 -20.95 0.92 -1.08
CA ARG A 102 -19.53 1.16 -1.00
C ARG A 102 -19.02 0.89 0.39
N PHE A 103 -17.77 0.52 0.49
CA PHE A 103 -17.10 0.30 1.77
C PHE A 103 -15.65 0.78 1.67
N GLY A 104 -15.04 1.03 2.81
CA GLY A 104 -13.65 1.42 2.82
C GLY A 104 -12.77 0.25 2.44
N SER A 105 -11.91 0.47 1.46
CA SER A 105 -10.89 -0.51 1.05
C SER A 105 -9.54 0.18 1.06
N SER A 106 -8.53 -0.53 1.50
CA SER A 106 -7.17 0.00 1.54
C SER A 106 -6.23 -0.95 0.84
N LEU A 107 -5.34 -0.40 0.04
CA LEU A 107 -4.36 -1.14 -0.75
C LEU A 107 -2.96 -0.71 -0.35
N VAL A 108 -2.10 -1.67 -0.05
CA VAL A 108 -0.69 -1.42 0.21
C VAL A 108 0.13 -2.17 -0.81
N LEU A 109 1.00 -1.45 -1.48
CA LEU A 109 1.95 -2.03 -2.43
C LEU A 109 3.35 -1.68 -1.93
N ALA A 110 4.18 -2.67 -1.72
CA ALA A 110 5.54 -2.44 -1.23
C ALA A 110 6.48 -3.45 -1.85
N MET A 111 7.63 -2.98 -2.29
CA MET A 111 8.67 -3.81 -2.88
C MET A 111 10.03 -3.23 -2.56
N ARG A 112 10.98 -4.09 -2.30
CA ARG A 112 12.37 -3.68 -2.08
C ARG A 112 13.31 -4.82 -2.46
N PRO A 113 14.55 -4.51 -2.87
CA PRO A 113 15.57 -5.54 -3.02
C PRO A 113 15.93 -6.09 -1.64
N TRP A 114 15.40 -7.25 -1.35
CA TRP A 114 15.57 -7.84 -0.03
C TRP A 114 15.12 -9.30 -0.10
N GLU A 115 15.72 -10.13 0.71
CA GLU A 115 15.26 -11.50 0.85
C GLU A 115 15.42 -11.96 2.30
N PRO A 116 14.63 -12.94 2.74
CA PRO A 116 14.81 -13.48 4.10
C PRO A 116 16.23 -13.96 4.31
N LYS A 117 16.79 -13.67 5.47
CA LYS A 117 18.17 -14.00 5.78
C LYS A 117 18.47 -15.48 5.57
N ILE A 118 17.52 -16.34 5.88
CA ILE A 118 17.70 -17.77 5.74
C ILE A 118 18.00 -18.17 4.29
N PHE A 119 17.36 -17.51 3.32
CA PHE A 119 17.61 -17.80 1.91
C PHE A 119 18.98 -17.25 1.47
N ALA A 120 19.36 -16.08 1.96
CA ALA A 120 20.66 -15.51 1.66
C ALA A 120 21.78 -16.37 2.22
N ASP A 121 21.64 -16.88 3.43
CA ASP A 121 22.62 -17.74 4.07
C ASP A 121 22.80 -19.05 3.30
N VAL A 122 21.72 -19.65 2.86
CA VAL A 122 21.78 -20.90 2.08
C VAL A 122 22.51 -20.66 0.76
N ARG A 123 22.23 -19.57 0.07
CA ARG A 123 22.86 -19.28 -1.22
C ARG A 123 24.34 -19.00 -1.10
N ARG A 124 24.80 -18.44 0.04
CA ARG A 124 26.19 -18.10 0.25
C ARG A 124 27.07 -19.28 0.65
N LYS A 125 26.48 -20.38 1.08
CA LYS A 125 27.21 -21.56 1.48
C LYS A 125 27.60 -22.37 0.26
N PRO A 126 28.89 -22.56 -0.02
CA PRO A 126 29.32 -23.33 -1.19
C PRO A 126 28.76 -24.76 -1.21
N ASN A 127 28.62 -25.36 -0.04
CA ASN A 127 28.16 -26.72 0.08
C ASN A 127 26.71 -26.93 -0.34
N THR A 128 25.95 -25.87 -0.47
CA THR A 128 24.57 -25.98 -0.91
C THR A 128 24.46 -26.27 -2.41
N LYS A 129 25.57 -26.22 -3.12
CA LYS A 129 25.59 -26.51 -4.56
C LYS A 129 25.85 -27.99 -4.86
N VAL A 130 25.74 -28.83 -3.88
CA VAL A 130 26.06 -30.25 -4.02
C VAL A 130 25.20 -30.96 -5.05
N PHE A 131 23.97 -30.54 -5.18
CA PHE A 131 23.02 -31.15 -6.09
C PHE A 131 23.16 -30.62 -7.53
N SER A 132 24.01 -29.69 -7.73
CA SER A 132 24.22 -29.14 -9.05
C SER A 132 25.08 -30.03 -9.92
#